data_dd10fb38b5175b9f621438f329da78e2
#
_entry.id   dd10fb38b5175b9f621438f329da78e2
#
_cell.length_a   1.000
_cell.length_b   1.000
_cell.length_c   1.000
_cell.angle_alpha   90.00
_cell.angle_beta   90.00
_cell.angle_gamma   90.00
#
_symmetry.space_group_name_H-M   'P 1'
#
loop_
_entity.id
_entity.type
_entity.pdbx_description
1 polymer ?
#
loop_
_entity_poly.entity_id
_entity_poly.type
_entity_poly.pdbx_seq_one_letter_code
_entity_poly.pdbx_strand_id
1 'polypeptide(L)'
;MTYLKNTKPFWVKESEEFRALIDKLQKPVEVSFKFLRGTRHKFDYVNPLQTIQDQMTTHGWIEDDNCDEIIPHFEKYEYNKEEPGCYITILE
;
A
#
# COMPACT_ATOMS: atom_id res chain seq x y z
N MET A 1 2.54 10.36 3.92
CA MET A 1 2.74 8.92 4.27
C MET A 1 1.51 8.40 5.00
N THR A 2 1.01 7.27 4.60
CA THR A 2 -0.16 6.64 5.22
C THR A 2 0.24 5.30 5.79
N TYR A 3 -0.04 5.07 7.08
CA TYR A 3 0.18 3.78 7.73
C TYR A 3 -1.11 2.97 7.69
N LEU A 4 -1.03 1.76 7.15
CA LEU A 4 -2.16 0.84 7.09
C LEU A 4 -1.92 -0.35 8.00
N LYS A 5 -2.82 -0.51 8.95
CA LYS A 5 -2.91 -1.76 9.72
C LYS A 5 -3.56 -2.82 8.84
N ASN A 6 -3.22 -4.07 9.08
CA ASN A 6 -3.79 -5.17 8.30
C ASN A 6 -5.21 -5.50 8.80
N THR A 7 -6.09 -4.48 8.81
CA THR A 7 -7.49 -4.64 9.23
C THR A 7 -8.43 -3.99 8.23
N LYS A 8 -9.47 -4.70 7.86
CA LYS A 8 -10.44 -4.27 6.86
C LYS A 8 -11.13 -2.92 7.16
N PRO A 9 -11.57 -2.62 8.40
CA PRO A 9 -12.20 -1.33 8.68
C PRO A 9 -11.29 -0.14 8.41
N PHE A 10 -9.99 -0.29 8.58
CA PHE A 10 -9.04 0.77 8.31
C PHE A 10 -8.99 1.11 6.81
N TRP A 11 -8.97 0.10 5.95
CA TRP A 11 -8.97 0.28 4.51
C TRP A 11 -10.18 1.08 4.04
N VAL A 12 -11.35 0.75 4.56
CA VAL A 12 -12.59 1.45 4.19
C VAL A 12 -12.53 2.91 4.63
N LYS A 13 -12.05 3.17 5.84
CA LYS A 13 -12.01 4.51 6.41
C LYS A 13 -11.11 5.47 5.62
N GLU A 14 -9.94 5.00 5.19
CA GLU A 14 -8.94 5.84 4.54
C GLU A 14 -9.12 5.95 3.02
N SER A 15 -9.98 5.12 2.43
CA SER A 15 -10.06 4.98 0.98
C SER A 15 -10.45 6.29 0.26
N GLU A 16 -11.37 7.07 0.82
CA GLU A 16 -11.82 8.32 0.19
C GLU A 16 -10.71 9.36 0.11
N GLU A 17 -9.98 9.56 1.20
CA GLU A 17 -8.88 10.53 1.25
C GLU A 17 -7.76 10.15 0.30
N PHE A 18 -7.38 8.89 0.31
CA PHE A 18 -6.31 8.38 -0.55
C PHE A 18 -6.71 8.45 -2.01
N ARG A 19 -7.94 8.08 -2.34
CA ARG A 19 -8.47 8.14 -3.68
C ARG A 19 -8.50 9.57 -4.21
N ALA A 20 -8.94 10.53 -3.40
CA ALA A 20 -8.96 11.94 -3.79
C ALA A 20 -7.56 12.45 -4.09
N LEU A 21 -6.55 12.01 -3.33
CA LEU A 21 -5.17 12.39 -3.56
C LEU A 21 -4.64 11.78 -4.86
N ILE A 22 -4.90 10.51 -5.11
CA ILE A 22 -4.47 9.82 -6.33
C ILE A 22 -5.12 10.44 -7.58
N ASP A 23 -6.38 10.80 -7.51
CA ASP A 23 -7.10 11.39 -8.63
C ASP A 23 -6.52 12.73 -9.10
N LYS A 24 -5.77 13.41 -8.25
CA LYS A 24 -5.10 14.67 -8.59
C LYS A 24 -3.76 14.47 -9.27
N LEU A 25 -3.25 13.26 -9.30
CA LEU A 25 -1.92 12.96 -9.83
C LEU A 25 -2.02 12.36 -11.23
N GLN A 26 -0.97 12.61 -12.01
CA GLN A 26 -0.85 12.01 -13.34
C GLN A 26 -0.52 10.52 -13.20
N LYS A 27 -1.23 9.69 -13.92
CA LYS A 27 -0.99 8.24 -13.94
C LYS A 27 0.12 7.87 -14.94
N PRO A 28 0.87 6.80 -14.66
CA PRO A 28 0.79 5.97 -13.45
C PRO A 28 1.32 6.70 -12.22
N VAL A 29 0.67 6.52 -11.08
CA VAL A 29 1.15 7.09 -9.82
C VAL A 29 2.28 6.24 -9.26
N GLU A 30 3.33 6.86 -8.74
CA GLU A 30 4.42 6.15 -8.10
C GLU A 30 4.18 6.10 -6.59
N VAL A 31 4.21 4.90 -6.05
CA VAL A 31 3.87 4.66 -4.65
C VAL A 31 4.94 3.81 -4.00
N SER A 32 5.45 4.26 -2.87
CA SER A 32 6.44 3.51 -2.10
C SER A 32 5.75 2.74 -0.98
N PHE A 33 6.17 1.49 -0.80
CA PHE A 33 5.66 0.60 0.23
C PHE A 33 6.77 0.22 1.19
N LYS A 34 6.52 0.40 2.48
CA LYS A 34 7.41 -0.08 3.54
C LYS A 34 6.62 -1.03 4.42
N PHE A 35 6.99 -2.31 4.39
CA PHE A 35 6.31 -3.33 5.17
C PHE A 35 6.86 -3.42 6.58
N LEU A 36 5.97 -3.47 7.56
CA LEU A 36 6.28 -3.76 8.95
C LEU A 36 5.84 -5.19 9.24
N ARG A 37 6.80 -6.06 9.49
CA ARG A 37 6.56 -7.49 9.66
C ARG A 37 6.59 -7.88 11.12
N GLY A 38 5.62 -8.68 11.54
CA GLY A 38 5.57 -9.20 12.91
C GLY A 38 6.51 -10.38 13.16
N THR A 39 7.19 -10.88 12.13
CA THR A 39 8.15 -11.98 12.20
C THR A 39 9.38 -11.65 11.38
N ARG A 40 10.47 -12.41 11.62
CA ARG A 40 11.72 -12.30 10.84
C ARG A 40 11.84 -13.39 9.79
N HIS A 41 10.77 -14.12 9.50
CA HIS A 41 10.77 -15.15 8.47
C HIS A 41 11.00 -14.53 7.10
N LYS A 42 11.74 -15.23 6.25
CA LYS A 42 11.97 -14.78 4.88
C LYS A 42 10.67 -14.69 4.11
N PHE A 43 10.57 -13.70 3.24
CA PHE A 43 9.40 -13.50 2.39
C PHE A 43 9.82 -12.82 1.10
N ASP A 44 8.99 -12.95 0.08
CA ASP A 44 9.12 -12.21 -1.17
C ASP A 44 8.26 -10.96 -1.10
N TYR A 45 8.79 -9.81 -1.49
CA TYR A 45 8.05 -8.55 -1.46
C TYR A 45 6.76 -8.60 -2.29
N VAL A 46 6.76 -9.40 -3.35
CA VAL A 46 5.59 -9.53 -4.24
C VAL A 46 4.36 -10.06 -3.50
N ASN A 47 4.54 -10.97 -2.56
CA ASN A 47 3.42 -11.58 -1.84
C ASN A 47 2.62 -10.56 -1.01
N PRO A 48 3.22 -9.80 -0.09
CA PRO A 48 2.46 -8.77 0.63
C PRO A 48 2.00 -7.62 -0.27
N LEU A 49 2.79 -7.29 -1.30
CA LEU A 49 2.38 -6.26 -2.27
C LEU A 49 1.07 -6.66 -2.97
N GLN A 50 0.96 -7.90 -3.41
CA GLN A 50 -0.24 -8.39 -4.08
C GLN A 50 -1.47 -8.19 -3.20
N THR A 51 -1.37 -8.55 -1.93
CA THR A 51 -2.46 -8.37 -0.97
C THR A 51 -2.83 -6.90 -0.80
N ILE A 52 -1.84 -6.02 -0.67
CA ILE A 52 -2.05 -4.59 -0.50
C ILE A 52 -2.73 -3.99 -1.74
N GLN A 53 -2.22 -4.31 -2.93
CA GLN A 53 -2.78 -3.77 -4.18
C GLN A 53 -4.18 -4.29 -4.45
N ASP A 54 -4.48 -5.54 -4.10
CA ASP A 54 -5.83 -6.08 -4.19
C ASP A 54 -6.80 -5.31 -3.31
N GLN A 55 -6.37 -4.95 -2.08
CA GLN A 55 -7.18 -4.14 -1.18
C GLN A 55 -7.37 -2.72 -1.72
N MET A 56 -6.33 -2.12 -2.27
CA MET A 56 -6.41 -0.78 -2.87
C MET A 56 -7.42 -0.77 -4.01
N THR A 57 -7.43 -1.79 -4.84
CA THR A 57 -8.39 -1.93 -5.94
C THR A 57 -9.80 -2.15 -5.40
N THR A 58 -9.96 -3.05 -4.44
CA THR A 58 -11.26 -3.39 -3.85
C THR A 58 -11.92 -2.17 -3.21
N HIS A 59 -11.14 -1.31 -2.56
CA HIS A 59 -11.66 -0.13 -1.86
C HIS A 59 -11.60 1.15 -2.69
N GLY A 60 -11.30 1.04 -3.97
CA GLY A 60 -11.38 2.16 -4.90
C GLY A 60 -10.24 3.17 -4.80
N TRP A 61 -9.12 2.81 -4.21
CA TRP A 61 -7.93 3.68 -4.16
C TRP A 61 -7.29 3.81 -5.55
N ILE A 62 -7.30 2.72 -6.29
CA ILE A 62 -6.88 2.66 -7.69
C ILE A 62 -7.93 1.87 -8.46
N GLU A 63 -8.02 2.09 -9.77
CA GLU A 63 -8.98 1.36 -10.61
C GLU A 63 -8.54 -0.08 -10.82
N ASP A 64 -7.23 -0.30 -10.95
CA ASP A 64 -6.63 -1.61 -11.11
C ASP A 64 -5.17 -1.52 -10.67
N ASP A 65 -4.51 -2.66 -10.48
CA ASP A 65 -3.11 -2.71 -10.07
C ASP A 65 -2.14 -2.88 -11.25
N ASN A 66 -2.58 -2.54 -12.45
CA ASN A 66 -1.75 -2.66 -13.66
C ASN A 66 -0.75 -1.49 -13.78
N CYS A 67 0.17 -1.62 -14.74
CA CYS A 67 1.28 -0.68 -14.92
C CYS A 67 0.86 0.72 -15.38
N ASP A 68 -0.36 0.87 -15.89
CA ASP A 68 -0.88 2.18 -16.30
C ASP A 68 -1.46 2.96 -15.12
N GLU A 69 -1.73 2.29 -14.01
CA GLU A 69 -2.31 2.88 -12.81
C GLU A 69 -1.27 3.18 -11.74
N ILE A 70 -0.33 2.26 -11.50
CA ILE A 70 0.57 2.33 -10.37
C ILE A 70 1.96 1.77 -10.71
N ILE A 71 2.98 2.46 -10.22
CA ILE A 71 4.36 1.96 -10.23
C ILE A 71 4.78 1.76 -8.77
N PRO A 72 4.93 0.52 -8.31
CA PRO A 72 5.34 0.27 -6.93
C PRO A 72 6.84 0.43 -6.74
N HIS A 73 7.21 1.04 -5.61
CA HIS A 73 8.57 1.11 -5.13
C HIS A 73 8.62 0.48 -3.74
N PHE A 74 9.77 -0.08 -3.37
CA PHE A 74 9.91 -0.77 -2.09
C PHE A 74 10.99 -0.11 -1.26
N GLU A 75 10.72 0.03 0.03
CA GLU A 75 11.75 0.26 1.03
C GLU A 75 12.06 -1.06 1.72
N LYS A 76 13.25 -1.16 2.35
CA LYS A 76 13.59 -2.34 3.13
C LYS A 76 12.56 -2.55 4.23
N TYR A 77 12.08 -3.78 4.38
CA TYR A 77 11.11 -4.08 5.42
C TYR A 77 11.68 -3.87 6.81
N GLU A 78 10.83 -3.61 7.78
CA GLU A 78 11.19 -3.45 9.17
C GLU A 78 10.49 -4.50 10.02
N TYR A 79 11.22 -5.11 10.95
CA TYR A 79 10.61 -5.97 11.94
C TYR A 79 9.92 -5.12 13.00
N ASN A 80 8.63 -5.34 13.20
CA ASN A 80 7.85 -4.64 14.22
C ASN A 80 6.78 -5.59 14.74
N LYS A 81 7.08 -6.25 15.85
CA LYS A 81 6.18 -7.24 16.45
C LYS A 81 4.89 -6.61 16.98
N GLU A 82 4.99 -5.38 17.46
CA GLU A 82 3.87 -4.70 18.11
C GLU A 82 2.82 -4.20 17.12
N GLU A 83 3.26 -3.66 15.99
CA GLU A 83 2.37 -3.08 15.00
C GLU A 83 2.75 -3.47 13.58
N PRO A 84 2.47 -4.71 13.16
CA PRO A 84 2.68 -5.10 11.77
C PRO A 84 1.71 -4.34 10.86
N GLY A 85 2.18 -3.98 9.67
CA GLY A 85 1.37 -3.22 8.72
C GLY A 85 2.20 -2.76 7.54
N CYS A 86 1.78 -1.67 6.93
CA CYS A 86 2.46 -1.10 5.78
C CYS A 86 2.34 0.43 5.79
N TYR A 87 3.46 1.11 5.57
CA TYR A 87 3.43 2.52 5.22
C TYR A 87 3.34 2.66 3.71
N ILE A 88 2.38 3.45 3.25
CA ILE A 88 2.19 3.76 1.84
C ILE A 88 2.47 5.24 1.66
N THR A 89 3.43 5.55 0.78
CA THR A 89 3.83 6.94 0.48
C THR A 89 3.67 7.19 -1.00
N ILE A 90 2.90 8.21 -1.35
CA ILE A 90 2.78 8.65 -2.74
C ILE A 90 3.99 9.50 -3.07
N LEU A 91 4.71 9.12 -4.13
CA LEU A 91 5.88 9.85 -4.62
C LEU A 91 5.41 10.85 -5.67
N GLU A 92 5.71 12.11 -5.44
CA GLU A 92 5.34 13.22 -6.33
C GLU A 92 6.49 13.68 -7.19
#